data_9299dc789a647a7f544bb1b87d7022e2
#
_entry.id   9299dc789a647a7f544bb1b87d7022e2
#
_cell.length_a   1.000
_cell.length_b   1.000
_cell.length_c   1.000
_cell.angle_alpha   90.00
_cell.angle_beta   90.00
_cell.angle_gamma   90.00
#
_symmetry.space_group_name_H-M   'P 1'
#
loop_
_entity.id
_entity.type
_entity.pdbx_description
1 polymer ?
#
loop_
_entity_poly.entity_id
_entity_poly.type
_entity_poly.pdbx_seq_one_letter_code
_entity_poly.pdbx_strand_id
1 'polypeptide(L)'
;MTAEEAVKLIKPGDTVAVSGFSGMGHPEEISKAVEDSVWKTGSPNNLTLTYGASQNDGKSNWGLNRWCKEGLISKIIAGHFNLQPDMVKMINAEQCEAYAIPQGVMMHLYRAIGGKKPGVITHVGLKTFADPRETGGRLNKRSTGEVVKLIELEGKEYLWYKAFPVDVAIIRGTTADEFGNVSIEKEPIRLEFYVQALAAKNSGGKVIVQVERITQTGTIDPRDVVGPG
;
A
#
# COMPACT_ATOMS: atom_id res chain seq x y z
N MET A 1 12.96 7.80 -15.94
CA MET A 1 13.58 8.40 -14.74
C MET A 1 14.26 7.30 -13.93
N THR A 2 15.26 7.65 -13.11
CA THR A 2 15.90 6.72 -12.18
C THR A 2 15.05 6.54 -10.91
N ALA A 3 15.38 5.55 -10.08
CA ALA A 3 14.72 5.35 -8.79
C ALA A 3 14.88 6.56 -7.86
N GLU A 4 16.08 7.18 -7.84
CA GLU A 4 16.37 8.37 -7.04
C GLU A 4 15.57 9.59 -7.48
N GLU A 5 15.29 9.72 -8.79
CA GLU A 5 14.42 10.77 -9.31
C GLU A 5 12.96 10.51 -8.93
N ALA A 6 12.51 9.26 -9.01
CA ALA A 6 11.15 8.85 -8.67
C ALA A 6 10.83 9.10 -7.18
N VAL A 7 11.77 8.82 -6.28
CA VAL A 7 11.59 9.06 -4.84
C VAL A 7 11.34 10.53 -4.50
N LYS A 8 11.88 11.48 -5.27
CA LYS A 8 11.61 12.92 -5.08
C LYS A 8 10.15 13.32 -5.31
N LEU A 9 9.36 12.43 -5.92
CA LEU A 9 7.94 12.63 -6.11
C LEU A 9 7.12 12.33 -4.84
N ILE A 10 7.70 11.61 -3.88
CA ILE A 10 7.09 11.26 -2.59
C ILE A 10 7.37 12.42 -1.63
N LYS A 11 6.32 13.00 -1.08
CA LYS A 11 6.42 14.14 -0.17
C LYS A 11 6.26 13.71 1.29
N PRO A 12 6.82 14.46 2.24
CA PRO A 12 6.50 14.27 3.65
C PRO A 12 4.99 14.28 3.91
N GLY A 13 4.51 13.29 4.67
CA GLY A 13 3.10 13.14 5.00
C GLY A 13 2.23 12.39 3.99
N ASP A 14 2.77 12.05 2.82
CA ASP A 14 2.01 11.32 1.79
C ASP A 14 1.51 9.96 2.29
N THR A 15 0.33 9.56 1.81
CA THR A 15 -0.17 8.19 1.90
C THR A 15 0.37 7.39 0.72
N VAL A 16 1.23 6.43 1.02
CA VAL A 16 1.94 5.62 0.01
C VAL A 16 1.43 4.19 0.02
N ALA A 17 0.84 3.76 -1.08
CA ALA A 17 0.45 2.38 -1.32
C ALA A 17 1.59 1.64 -2.03
N VAL A 18 2.03 0.50 -1.49
CA VAL A 18 3.10 -0.32 -2.09
C VAL A 18 2.56 -1.70 -2.43
N SER A 19 2.72 -2.12 -3.68
CA SER A 19 2.30 -3.44 -4.14
C SER A 19 3.31 -4.52 -3.79
N GLY A 20 2.84 -5.75 -3.64
CA GLY A 20 3.68 -6.91 -3.44
C GLY A 20 3.17 -7.88 -2.38
N PHE A 21 3.64 -9.11 -2.47
CA PHE A 21 3.43 -10.15 -1.47
C PHE A 21 4.69 -10.99 -1.32
N SER A 22 5.23 -11.08 -0.08
CA SER A 22 6.52 -11.73 0.15
C SER A 22 7.58 -11.11 -0.78
N GLY A 23 8.29 -11.89 -1.60
CA GLY A 23 9.23 -11.39 -2.63
C GLY A 23 8.63 -11.17 -4.01
N MET A 24 7.34 -11.37 -4.19
CA MET A 24 6.67 -11.30 -5.49
C MET A 24 6.08 -9.91 -5.73
N GLY A 25 6.39 -9.31 -6.88
CA GLY A 25 5.83 -8.03 -7.31
C GLY A 25 6.21 -6.82 -6.43
N HIS A 26 7.23 -6.95 -5.56
CA HIS A 26 7.74 -5.83 -4.76
C HIS A 26 8.69 -4.95 -5.58
N PRO A 27 8.51 -3.62 -5.59
CA PRO A 27 9.39 -2.67 -6.29
C PRO A 27 10.65 -2.38 -5.46
N GLU A 28 11.57 -3.34 -5.37
CA GLU A 28 12.73 -3.33 -4.45
C GLU A 28 13.70 -2.17 -4.73
N GLU A 29 13.91 -1.80 -6.00
CA GLU A 29 14.81 -0.71 -6.35
C GLU A 29 14.27 0.64 -5.87
N ILE A 30 12.96 0.86 -5.98
CA ILE A 30 12.32 2.06 -5.41
C ILE A 30 12.37 2.02 -3.88
N SER A 31 12.12 0.86 -3.26
CA SER A 31 12.19 0.73 -1.80
C SER A 31 13.57 1.03 -1.25
N LYS A 32 14.61 0.57 -1.94
CA LYS A 32 16.00 0.90 -1.61
C LYS A 32 16.29 2.39 -1.80
N ALA A 33 15.82 2.98 -2.89
CA ALA A 33 16.04 4.41 -3.15
C ALA A 33 15.33 5.30 -2.11
N VAL A 34 14.18 4.88 -1.57
CA VAL A 34 13.52 5.55 -0.43
C VAL A 34 14.41 5.46 0.82
N GLU A 35 14.91 4.28 1.16
CA GLU A 35 15.85 4.10 2.28
C GLU A 35 17.08 5.00 2.14
N ASP A 36 17.72 4.98 0.97
CA ASP A 36 18.92 5.80 0.68
C ASP A 36 18.64 7.31 0.76
N SER A 37 17.46 7.75 0.29
CA SER A 37 17.03 9.14 0.37
C SER A 37 16.86 9.59 1.81
N VAL A 38 16.19 8.78 2.64
CA VAL A 38 15.98 9.06 4.06
C VAL A 38 17.33 9.19 4.79
N TRP A 39 18.27 8.27 4.52
CA TRP A 39 19.61 8.33 5.10
C TRP A 39 20.39 9.60 4.71
N LYS A 40 20.26 10.05 3.46
CA LYS A 40 21.00 11.20 2.93
C LYS A 40 20.35 12.55 3.30
N THR A 41 19.04 12.62 3.38
CA THR A 41 18.32 13.90 3.41
C THR A 41 17.27 14.02 4.52
N GLY A 42 16.93 12.91 5.21
CA GLY A 42 15.80 12.84 6.14
C GLY A 42 14.42 12.86 5.45
N SER A 43 14.37 12.75 4.12
CA SER A 43 13.12 12.82 3.34
C SER A 43 13.04 11.64 2.35
N PRO A 44 11.81 11.11 2.08
CA PRO A 44 10.52 11.50 2.69
C PRO A 44 10.42 11.13 4.17
N ASN A 45 9.44 11.67 4.87
CA ASN A 45 9.19 11.36 6.28
C ASN A 45 7.69 11.47 6.62
N ASN A 46 7.31 10.98 7.81
CA ASN A 46 5.93 11.00 8.32
C ASN A 46 4.90 10.36 7.39
N LEU A 47 5.29 9.36 6.60
CA LEU A 47 4.40 8.72 5.64
C LEU A 47 3.29 7.91 6.32
N THR A 48 2.13 7.85 5.67
CA THR A 48 1.15 6.79 5.91
C THR A 48 1.41 5.67 4.90
N LEU A 49 1.85 4.51 5.39
CA LEU A 49 2.11 3.34 4.55
C LEU A 49 0.87 2.46 4.48
N THR A 50 0.50 2.01 3.27
CA THR A 50 -0.60 1.07 3.08
C THR A 50 -0.24 -0.04 2.10
N TYR A 51 -0.64 -1.28 2.42
CA TYR A 51 -0.42 -2.46 1.58
C TYR A 51 -1.35 -3.61 1.97
N GLY A 52 -1.53 -4.57 1.07
CA GLY A 52 -2.38 -5.73 1.32
C GLY A 52 -1.71 -6.79 2.18
N ALA A 53 -0.50 -7.18 1.82
CA ALA A 53 0.23 -8.25 2.48
C ALA A 53 1.69 -7.88 2.71
N SER A 54 2.32 -8.52 3.69
CA SER A 54 3.73 -8.34 4.02
C SER A 54 4.66 -8.58 2.83
N GLN A 55 5.64 -7.72 2.66
CA GLN A 55 6.57 -7.71 1.54
C GLN A 55 8.00 -7.88 2.04
N ASN A 56 8.31 -9.10 2.46
CA ASN A 56 9.60 -9.57 2.93
C ASN A 56 9.53 -11.09 3.14
N ASP A 57 10.66 -11.75 3.48
CA ASP A 57 10.78 -13.18 3.74
C ASP A 57 10.74 -13.55 5.23
N GLY A 58 10.57 -12.58 6.10
CA GLY A 58 10.58 -12.76 7.56
C GLY A 58 11.97 -12.78 8.21
N LYS A 59 13.04 -12.61 7.44
CA LYS A 59 14.43 -12.78 7.94
C LYS A 59 15.37 -11.67 7.49
N SER A 60 15.26 -11.22 6.27
CA SER A 60 16.25 -10.40 5.58
C SER A 60 15.91 -8.90 5.60
N ASN A 61 16.92 -8.05 5.41
CA ASN A 61 16.71 -6.60 5.31
C ASN A 61 16.46 -6.18 3.86
N TRP A 62 15.27 -6.52 3.33
CA TRP A 62 14.80 -6.07 2.03
C TRP A 62 13.29 -5.81 2.09
N GLY A 63 12.69 -5.38 1.00
CA GLY A 63 11.27 -5.05 0.93
C GLY A 63 10.92 -3.91 1.88
N LEU A 64 9.72 -3.93 2.42
CA LEU A 64 9.27 -2.87 3.33
C LEU A 64 9.96 -2.88 4.72
N ASN A 65 10.77 -3.90 5.07
CA ASN A 65 11.63 -3.83 6.24
C ASN A 65 12.65 -2.68 6.14
N ARG A 66 13.08 -2.29 4.92
CA ARG A 66 13.94 -1.13 4.69
C ARG A 66 13.34 0.17 5.20
N TRP A 67 12.00 0.25 5.21
CA TRP A 67 11.29 1.46 5.59
C TRP A 67 11.09 1.61 7.12
N CYS A 68 11.54 0.62 7.91
CA CYS A 68 11.50 0.67 9.36
C CYS A 68 12.59 1.60 9.92
N LYS A 69 12.58 2.87 9.49
CA LYS A 69 13.48 3.92 9.93
C LYS A 69 12.72 4.94 10.76
N GLU A 70 13.36 5.43 11.80
CA GLU A 70 12.76 6.45 12.66
C GLU A 70 12.33 7.68 11.85
N GLY A 71 11.09 8.11 12.06
CA GLY A 71 10.50 9.27 11.39
C GLY A 71 10.02 9.04 9.96
N LEU A 72 10.35 7.91 9.30
CA LEU A 72 9.87 7.65 7.94
C LEU A 72 8.37 7.36 7.91
N ILE A 73 7.90 6.49 8.79
CA ILE A 73 6.50 6.06 8.83
C ILE A 73 5.85 6.57 10.11
N SER A 74 4.76 7.30 9.99
CA SER A 74 3.92 7.76 11.10
C SER A 74 2.68 6.90 11.31
N LYS A 75 2.19 6.26 10.24
CA LYS A 75 0.98 5.42 10.26
C LYS A 75 1.09 4.25 9.27
N ILE A 76 0.52 3.11 9.65
CA ILE A 76 0.40 1.94 8.77
C ILE A 76 -1.05 1.45 8.76
N ILE A 77 -1.59 1.18 7.57
CA ILE A 77 -2.89 0.52 7.38
C ILE A 77 -2.66 -0.66 6.44
N ALA A 78 -2.68 -1.88 6.97
CA ALA A 78 -2.33 -3.07 6.18
C ALA A 78 -3.09 -4.32 6.60
N GLY A 79 -3.03 -5.33 5.74
CA GLY A 79 -3.74 -6.59 5.98
C GLY A 79 -2.90 -7.65 6.70
N HIS A 80 -1.57 -7.59 6.62
CA HIS A 80 -0.69 -8.62 7.19
C HIS A 80 0.71 -8.07 7.46
N PHE A 81 1.35 -8.48 8.56
CA PHE A 81 2.63 -7.92 9.07
C PHE A 81 3.72 -8.97 9.31
N ASN A 82 3.38 -10.25 9.45
CA ASN A 82 4.28 -11.27 10.03
C ASN A 82 5.58 -11.54 9.26
N LEU A 83 5.64 -11.23 7.96
CA LEU A 83 6.88 -11.39 7.19
C LEU A 83 7.81 -10.16 7.28
N GLN A 84 7.48 -9.17 8.11
CA GLN A 84 8.23 -7.92 8.27
C GLN A 84 8.62 -7.74 9.74
N PRO A 85 9.62 -8.47 10.24
CA PRO A 85 9.93 -8.49 11.68
C PRO A 85 10.30 -7.12 12.24
N ASP A 86 10.99 -6.27 11.49
CA ASP A 86 11.35 -4.94 11.97
C ASP A 86 10.13 -4.00 12.00
N MET A 87 9.17 -4.18 11.08
CA MET A 87 7.88 -3.49 11.12
C MET A 87 7.09 -3.89 12.39
N VAL A 88 7.07 -5.18 12.72
CA VAL A 88 6.41 -5.67 13.94
C VAL A 88 7.09 -5.09 15.19
N LYS A 89 8.42 -5.03 15.23
CA LYS A 89 9.16 -4.38 16.33
C LYS A 89 8.79 -2.90 16.48
N MET A 90 8.75 -2.16 15.36
CA MET A 90 8.40 -0.74 15.32
C MET A 90 6.97 -0.50 15.84
N ILE A 91 6.02 -1.35 15.43
CA ILE A 91 4.62 -1.28 15.89
C ILE A 91 4.53 -1.56 17.40
N ASN A 92 5.18 -2.61 17.89
CA ASN A 92 5.19 -2.98 19.30
C ASN A 92 5.88 -1.94 20.19
N ALA A 93 6.88 -1.24 19.64
CA ALA A 93 7.55 -0.12 20.32
C ALA A 93 6.76 1.20 20.23
N GLU A 94 5.54 1.17 19.69
CA GLU A 94 4.65 2.33 19.56
C GLU A 94 5.27 3.51 18.77
N GLN A 95 6.19 3.23 17.83
CA GLN A 95 6.86 4.24 17.02
C GLN A 95 5.96 4.85 15.95
N CYS A 96 4.90 4.14 15.53
CA CYS A 96 3.89 4.61 14.58
C CYS A 96 2.49 4.15 14.98
N GLU A 97 1.45 4.82 14.46
CA GLU A 97 0.11 4.25 14.46
C GLU A 97 0.05 3.01 13.54
N ALA A 98 -0.65 1.96 13.93
CA ALA A 98 -0.78 0.77 13.10
C ALA A 98 -2.18 0.15 13.20
N TYR A 99 -2.73 -0.15 12.03
CA TYR A 99 -4.07 -0.72 11.87
C TYR A 99 -4.02 -1.97 11.00
N ALA A 100 -4.56 -3.08 11.53
CA ALA A 100 -4.78 -4.30 10.76
C ALA A 100 -6.21 -4.32 10.22
N ILE A 101 -6.34 -4.47 8.91
CA ILE A 101 -7.63 -4.62 8.22
C ILE A 101 -7.59 -5.96 7.47
N PRO A 102 -8.68 -6.76 7.46
CA PRO A 102 -8.68 -8.01 6.71
C PRO A 102 -8.20 -7.82 5.27
N GLN A 103 -7.23 -8.63 4.84
CA GLN A 103 -6.54 -8.43 3.55
C GLN A 103 -7.50 -8.31 2.36
N GLY A 104 -8.53 -9.16 2.31
CA GLY A 104 -9.55 -9.07 1.24
C GLY A 104 -10.32 -7.75 1.28
N VAL A 105 -10.56 -7.19 2.47
CA VAL A 105 -11.17 -5.87 2.62
C VAL A 105 -10.24 -4.77 2.10
N MET A 106 -8.93 -4.86 2.34
CA MET A 106 -7.95 -3.92 1.77
C MET A 106 -8.03 -3.88 0.24
N MET A 107 -8.15 -5.03 -0.42
CA MET A 107 -8.29 -5.10 -1.88
C MET A 107 -9.57 -4.38 -2.36
N HIS A 108 -10.68 -4.62 -1.68
CA HIS A 108 -11.93 -3.94 -1.96
C HIS A 108 -11.87 -2.44 -1.63
N LEU A 109 -11.11 -2.07 -0.61
CA LEU A 109 -10.94 -0.67 -0.20
C LEU A 109 -10.19 0.14 -1.25
N TYR A 110 -9.08 -0.37 -1.82
CA TYR A 110 -8.42 0.28 -2.95
C TYR A 110 -9.36 0.44 -4.16
N ARG A 111 -10.17 -0.56 -4.45
CA ARG A 111 -11.18 -0.46 -5.51
C ARG A 111 -12.25 0.58 -5.18
N ALA A 112 -12.67 0.68 -3.94
CA ALA A 112 -13.64 1.68 -3.49
C ALA A 112 -13.06 3.10 -3.59
N ILE A 113 -11.80 3.29 -3.16
CA ILE A 113 -11.07 4.56 -3.30
C ILE A 113 -10.97 4.96 -4.78
N GLY A 114 -10.54 4.03 -5.64
CA GLY A 114 -10.49 4.24 -7.08
C GLY A 114 -11.85 4.56 -7.71
N GLY A 115 -12.93 4.06 -7.14
CA GLY A 115 -14.31 4.38 -7.54
C GLY A 115 -14.90 5.59 -6.82
N LYS A 116 -14.12 6.36 -6.06
CA LYS A 116 -14.57 7.51 -5.25
C LYS A 116 -15.72 7.19 -4.29
N LYS A 117 -15.76 5.94 -3.79
CA LYS A 117 -16.74 5.50 -2.79
C LYS A 117 -16.24 5.84 -1.37
N PRO A 118 -17.14 6.05 -0.40
CA PRO A 118 -16.75 6.41 0.98
C PRO A 118 -16.08 5.28 1.75
N GLY A 119 -15.98 4.08 1.18
CA GLY A 119 -15.36 2.91 1.78
C GLY A 119 -16.04 1.60 1.40
N VAL A 120 -15.79 0.57 2.20
CA VAL A 120 -16.34 -0.78 2.03
C VAL A 120 -17.26 -1.13 3.19
N ILE A 121 -18.47 -1.55 2.89
CA ILE A 121 -19.44 -2.06 3.86
C ILE A 121 -19.50 -3.58 3.69
N THR A 122 -19.24 -4.33 4.77
CA THR A 122 -19.18 -5.79 4.75
C THR A 122 -19.38 -6.37 6.14
N HIS A 123 -19.79 -7.63 6.22
CA HIS A 123 -19.82 -8.41 7.48
C HIS A 123 -18.44 -8.95 7.87
N VAL A 124 -17.47 -8.92 6.95
CA VAL A 124 -16.10 -9.43 7.20
C VAL A 124 -15.44 -8.63 8.30
N GLY A 125 -15.01 -9.31 9.34
CA GLY A 125 -14.38 -8.70 10.52
C GLY A 125 -15.29 -8.54 11.74
N LEU A 126 -16.61 -8.73 11.62
CA LEU A 126 -17.51 -8.74 12.78
C LEU A 126 -17.05 -9.78 13.81
N LYS A 127 -17.04 -9.39 15.11
CA LYS A 127 -16.62 -10.22 16.24
C LYS A 127 -15.16 -10.70 16.16
N THR A 128 -14.31 -9.96 15.43
CA THR A 128 -12.85 -10.17 15.38
C THR A 128 -12.11 -8.90 15.80
N PHE A 129 -10.79 -8.93 15.82
CA PHE A 129 -9.97 -7.74 16.11
C PHE A 129 -10.32 -6.50 15.27
N ALA A 130 -10.92 -6.67 14.09
CA ALA A 130 -11.34 -5.55 13.24
C ALA A 130 -12.66 -4.90 13.70
N ASP A 131 -13.43 -5.57 14.54
CA ASP A 131 -14.68 -5.03 15.09
C ASP A 131 -14.39 -3.86 16.04
N PRO A 132 -15.03 -2.69 15.90
CA PRO A 132 -14.84 -1.56 16.83
C PRO A 132 -15.14 -1.87 18.30
N ARG A 133 -15.97 -2.89 18.55
CA ARG A 133 -16.27 -3.36 19.93
C ARG A 133 -15.08 -4.08 20.57
N GLU A 134 -14.13 -4.55 19.77
CA GLU A 134 -12.85 -5.13 20.19
C GLU A 134 -11.75 -4.05 20.07
N THR A 135 -10.86 -4.16 19.08
CA THR A 135 -9.81 -3.16 18.88
C THR A 135 -10.08 -2.22 17.71
N GLY A 136 -11.02 -2.53 16.82
CA GLY A 136 -11.26 -1.75 15.60
C GLY A 136 -10.04 -1.75 14.68
N GLY A 137 -9.29 -2.85 14.68
CA GLY A 137 -8.05 -3.02 13.91
C GLY A 137 -6.81 -2.35 14.50
N ARG A 138 -6.90 -1.66 15.64
CA ARG A 138 -5.75 -1.00 16.30
C ARG A 138 -4.76 -2.03 16.84
N LEU A 139 -3.49 -1.88 16.51
CA LEU A 139 -2.43 -2.80 16.95
C LEU A 139 -1.63 -2.31 18.16
N ASN A 140 -1.71 -1.02 18.51
CA ASN A 140 -1.02 -0.45 19.66
C ASN A 140 -1.79 0.74 20.25
N LYS A 141 -1.33 1.27 21.37
CA LYS A 141 -2.00 2.38 22.09
C LYS A 141 -1.88 3.73 21.36
N ARG A 142 -0.83 3.88 20.54
CA ARG A 142 -0.64 5.08 19.71
C ARG A 142 -1.72 5.21 18.63
N SER A 143 -2.33 4.10 18.23
CA SER A 143 -3.39 4.05 17.22
C SER A 143 -4.70 4.56 17.80
N THR A 144 -5.00 5.85 17.65
CA THR A 144 -6.20 6.50 18.19
C THR A 144 -7.27 6.76 17.13
N GLY A 145 -6.91 6.65 15.85
CA GLY A 145 -7.83 6.88 14.74
C GLY A 145 -8.91 5.80 14.60
N GLU A 146 -9.94 6.12 13.86
CA GLU A 146 -11.06 5.23 13.58
C GLU A 146 -11.08 4.90 12.09
N VAL A 147 -10.56 3.73 11.73
CA VAL A 147 -10.50 3.22 10.33
C VAL A 147 -11.71 2.39 9.95
N VAL A 148 -12.48 1.93 10.94
CA VAL A 148 -13.67 1.10 10.77
C VAL A 148 -14.76 1.52 11.75
N LYS A 149 -16.03 1.48 11.31
CA LYS A 149 -17.22 1.71 12.12
C LYS A 149 -18.17 0.51 12.07
N LEU A 150 -18.82 0.23 13.18
CA LEU A 150 -19.99 -0.63 13.20
C LEU A 150 -21.19 0.19 12.70
N ILE A 151 -21.94 -0.33 11.77
CA ILE A 151 -23.18 0.27 11.25
C ILE A 151 -24.28 -0.78 11.17
N GLU A 152 -25.51 -0.32 11.14
CA GLU A 152 -26.68 -1.17 10.90
C GLU A 152 -27.34 -0.78 9.59
N LEU A 153 -27.66 -1.78 8.78
CA LEU A 153 -28.45 -1.62 7.56
C LEU A 153 -29.55 -2.69 7.56
N GLU A 154 -30.81 -2.25 7.46
CA GLU A 154 -31.99 -3.14 7.42
C GLU A 154 -32.00 -4.19 8.56
N GLY A 155 -31.66 -3.76 9.78
CA GLY A 155 -31.64 -4.62 10.97
C GLY A 155 -30.48 -5.61 11.03
N LYS A 156 -29.44 -5.45 10.20
CA LYS A 156 -28.25 -6.28 10.19
C LYS A 156 -26.99 -5.46 10.45
N GLU A 157 -26.08 -6.01 11.26
CA GLU A 157 -24.80 -5.39 11.56
C GLU A 157 -23.81 -5.57 10.40
N TYR A 158 -23.06 -4.50 10.10
CA TYR A 158 -21.96 -4.49 9.15
C TYR A 158 -20.81 -3.63 9.70
N LEU A 159 -19.63 -3.86 9.16
CA LEU A 159 -18.48 -2.98 9.33
C LEU A 159 -18.34 -2.09 8.11
N TRP A 160 -18.19 -0.79 8.34
CA TRP A 160 -17.82 0.19 7.33
C TRP A 160 -16.37 0.56 7.49
N TYR A 161 -15.53 0.04 6.58
CA TYR A 161 -14.13 0.41 6.46
C TYR A 161 -14.01 1.68 5.63
N LYS A 162 -13.47 2.74 6.24
CA LYS A 162 -13.43 4.08 5.64
C LYS A 162 -12.40 4.18 4.53
N ALA A 163 -12.77 4.80 3.41
CA ALA A 163 -11.81 5.20 2.39
C ALA A 163 -10.87 6.30 2.90
N PHE A 164 -9.68 6.33 2.36
CA PHE A 164 -8.67 7.36 2.59
C PHE A 164 -7.99 7.71 1.26
N PRO A 165 -7.47 8.93 1.08
CA PRO A 165 -6.75 9.27 -0.16
C PRO A 165 -5.43 8.50 -0.25
N VAL A 166 -5.00 8.19 -1.48
CA VAL A 166 -3.68 7.61 -1.78
C VAL A 166 -2.93 8.63 -2.62
N ASP A 167 -1.85 9.19 -2.07
CA ASP A 167 -1.07 10.23 -2.74
C ASP A 167 -0.06 9.64 -3.72
N VAL A 168 0.49 8.46 -3.39
CA VAL A 168 1.44 7.75 -4.25
C VAL A 168 1.15 6.25 -4.23
N ALA A 169 1.06 5.63 -5.39
CA ALA A 169 1.13 4.17 -5.53
C ALA A 169 2.48 3.78 -6.13
N ILE A 170 3.18 2.86 -5.49
CA ILE A 170 4.44 2.28 -5.97
C ILE A 170 4.17 0.83 -6.34
N ILE A 171 4.25 0.53 -7.62
CA ILE A 171 3.93 -0.80 -8.15
C ILE A 171 5.08 -1.35 -8.98
N ARG A 172 5.11 -2.68 -9.15
CA ARG A 172 6.04 -3.34 -10.02
C ARG A 172 5.33 -3.88 -11.26
N GLY A 173 5.97 -3.71 -12.43
CA GLY A 173 5.57 -4.31 -13.68
C GLY A 173 6.75 -4.91 -14.42
N THR A 174 6.50 -5.52 -15.56
CA THR A 174 7.55 -6.07 -16.43
C THR A 174 7.92 -5.09 -17.53
N THR A 175 6.92 -4.61 -18.26
CA THR A 175 7.09 -3.70 -19.41
C THR A 175 6.18 -2.50 -19.23
N ALA A 176 6.68 -1.31 -19.52
CA ALA A 176 5.86 -0.10 -19.64
C ALA A 176 6.07 0.54 -21.01
N ASP A 177 5.08 1.28 -21.50
CA ASP A 177 5.24 2.17 -22.65
C ASP A 177 5.35 3.64 -22.23
N GLU A 178 5.57 4.51 -23.21
CA GLU A 178 5.75 5.95 -23.01
C GLU A 178 4.51 6.66 -22.46
N PHE A 179 3.32 6.06 -22.56
CA PHE A 179 2.06 6.59 -22.02
C PHE A 179 1.68 6.01 -20.66
N GLY A 180 2.54 5.15 -20.08
CA GLY A 180 2.29 4.56 -18.78
C GLY A 180 1.39 3.31 -18.80
N ASN A 181 1.13 2.72 -19.97
CA ASN A 181 0.57 1.39 -20.04
C ASN A 181 1.61 0.39 -19.51
N VAL A 182 1.21 -0.47 -18.59
CA VAL A 182 2.09 -1.40 -17.89
C VAL A 182 1.57 -2.82 -18.03
N SER A 183 2.45 -3.75 -18.36
CA SER A 183 2.16 -5.18 -18.30
C SER A 183 3.01 -5.89 -17.25
N ILE A 184 2.56 -7.08 -16.85
CA ILE A 184 3.16 -7.89 -15.79
C ILE A 184 3.45 -9.32 -16.25
N GLU A 185 3.80 -9.51 -17.51
CA GLU A 185 3.96 -10.80 -18.17
C GLU A 185 4.98 -11.74 -17.50
N LYS A 186 5.95 -11.20 -16.77
CA LYS A 186 6.92 -11.98 -15.99
C LYS A 186 6.66 -11.99 -14.50
N GLU A 187 5.72 -11.17 -14.01
CA GLU A 187 5.40 -11.15 -12.59
C GLU A 187 4.59 -12.41 -12.23
N PRO A 188 4.92 -13.10 -11.13
CA PRO A 188 4.28 -14.37 -10.79
C PRO A 188 2.82 -14.24 -10.39
N ILE A 189 2.40 -13.05 -9.96
CA ILE A 189 1.04 -12.78 -9.47
C ILE A 189 0.60 -11.36 -9.82
N ARG A 190 -0.71 -11.17 -10.02
CA ARG A 190 -1.29 -9.87 -10.37
C ARG A 190 -1.63 -8.98 -9.18
N LEU A 191 -1.77 -9.51 -7.99
CA LEU A 191 -2.04 -8.79 -6.74
C LEU A 191 -2.96 -7.55 -6.89
N GLU A 192 -2.68 -6.53 -6.08
CA GLU A 192 -3.40 -5.25 -6.03
C GLU A 192 -2.86 -4.15 -6.98
N PHE A 193 -1.93 -4.44 -7.86
CA PHE A 193 -1.24 -3.45 -8.71
C PHE A 193 -2.19 -2.46 -9.37
N TYR A 194 -3.16 -2.97 -10.11
CA TYR A 194 -4.12 -2.15 -10.82
C TYR A 194 -4.98 -1.30 -9.88
N VAL A 195 -5.52 -1.90 -8.81
CA VAL A 195 -6.44 -1.17 -7.93
C VAL A 195 -5.74 -0.14 -7.05
N GLN A 196 -4.45 -0.35 -6.71
CA GLN A 196 -3.64 0.66 -6.04
C GLN A 196 -3.30 1.82 -6.97
N ALA A 197 -2.90 1.54 -8.21
CA ALA A 197 -2.68 2.58 -9.22
C ALA A 197 -3.94 3.41 -9.47
N LEU A 198 -5.10 2.74 -9.62
CA LEU A 198 -6.39 3.40 -9.78
C LEU A 198 -6.77 4.24 -8.55
N ALA A 199 -6.51 3.74 -7.34
CA ALA A 199 -6.77 4.47 -6.11
C ALA A 199 -5.94 5.76 -6.04
N ALA A 200 -4.64 5.71 -6.34
CA ALA A 200 -3.77 6.88 -6.36
C ALA A 200 -4.22 7.88 -7.44
N LYS A 201 -4.42 7.43 -8.67
CA LYS A 201 -4.84 8.30 -9.78
C LYS A 201 -6.15 9.03 -9.47
N ASN A 202 -7.15 8.33 -8.96
CA ASN A 202 -8.46 8.92 -8.66
C ASN A 202 -8.49 9.72 -7.35
N SER A 203 -7.46 9.61 -6.51
CA SER A 203 -7.20 10.50 -5.38
C SER A 203 -6.47 11.80 -5.80
N GLY A 204 -6.07 11.95 -7.07
CA GLY A 204 -5.25 13.06 -7.55
C GLY A 204 -3.75 12.88 -7.29
N GLY A 205 -3.35 11.67 -6.90
CA GLY A 205 -1.98 11.28 -6.61
C GLY A 205 -1.19 10.82 -7.83
N LYS A 206 -0.06 10.17 -7.58
CA LYS A 206 0.89 9.70 -8.59
C LYS A 206 1.04 8.19 -8.56
N VAL A 207 1.40 7.62 -9.71
CA VAL A 207 1.76 6.21 -9.83
C VAL A 207 3.23 6.11 -10.25
N ILE A 208 4.04 5.45 -9.45
CA ILE A 208 5.44 5.13 -9.72
C ILE A 208 5.50 3.64 -10.05
N VAL A 209 6.05 3.30 -11.21
CA VAL A 209 6.15 1.91 -11.64
C VAL A 209 7.62 1.54 -11.86
N GLN A 210 8.06 0.52 -11.14
CA GLN A 210 9.34 -0.13 -11.44
C GLN A 210 9.11 -1.19 -12.52
N VAL A 211 9.83 -1.09 -13.65
CA VAL A 211 9.74 -2.05 -14.76
C VAL A 211 11.12 -2.52 -15.20
N GLU A 212 11.18 -3.66 -15.86
CA GLU A 212 12.43 -4.17 -16.47
C GLU A 212 12.79 -3.42 -17.75
N ARG A 213 11.78 -2.98 -18.51
CA ARG A 213 11.97 -2.32 -19.80
C ARG A 213 10.87 -1.33 -20.16
N ILE A 214 11.25 -0.38 -20.99
CA ILE A 214 10.33 0.53 -21.69
C ILE A 214 10.22 0.07 -23.14
N THR A 215 9.02 0.09 -23.67
CA THR A 215 8.71 -0.28 -25.06
C THR A 215 7.97 0.83 -25.79
N GLN A 216 7.88 0.72 -27.09
CA GLN A 216 7.12 1.64 -27.92
C GLN A 216 5.61 1.47 -27.69
N THR A 217 4.89 2.57 -27.68
CA THR A 217 3.42 2.59 -27.57
C THR A 217 2.76 1.69 -28.61
N GLY A 218 1.72 0.97 -28.16
CA GLY A 218 0.95 0.05 -29.00
C GLY A 218 1.55 -1.35 -29.16
N THR A 219 2.67 -1.65 -28.48
CA THR A 219 3.29 -2.98 -28.50
C THR A 219 2.85 -3.87 -27.33
N ILE A 220 2.26 -3.30 -26.28
CA ILE A 220 1.68 -4.07 -25.17
C ILE A 220 0.26 -4.48 -25.55
N ASP A 221 -0.07 -5.77 -25.42
CA ASP A 221 -1.44 -6.24 -25.63
C ASP A 221 -2.38 -5.54 -24.63
N PRO A 222 -3.47 -4.87 -25.08
CA PRO A 222 -4.39 -4.18 -24.19
C PRO A 222 -4.98 -5.07 -23.10
N ARG A 223 -5.05 -6.40 -23.30
CA ARG A 223 -5.52 -7.35 -22.29
C ARG A 223 -4.53 -7.58 -21.15
N ASP A 224 -3.26 -7.28 -21.38
CA ASP A 224 -2.17 -7.45 -20.42
C ASP A 224 -1.87 -6.16 -19.64
N VAL A 225 -2.48 -5.05 -20.04
CA VAL A 225 -2.31 -3.76 -19.34
C VAL A 225 -2.92 -3.83 -17.93
N VAL A 226 -2.11 -3.56 -16.92
CA VAL A 226 -2.49 -3.54 -15.50
C VAL A 226 -2.32 -2.17 -14.84
N GLY A 227 -1.90 -1.18 -15.60
CA GLY A 227 -1.76 0.19 -15.14
C GLY A 227 -2.67 1.14 -15.93
N PRO A 228 -3.26 2.15 -15.29
CA PRO A 228 -3.92 3.22 -16.01
C PRO A 228 -2.85 4.08 -16.67
N GLY A 229 -2.80 4.08 -17.99
CA GLY A 229 -2.02 5.04 -18.76
C GLY A 229 -2.43 6.48 -18.48
#